data_a940a8c752c7ab6f95a33c1258f6296e
#
_entry.id   a940a8c752c7ab6f95a33c1258f6296e
#
_cell.length_a   1.000
_cell.length_b   1.000
_cell.length_c   1.000
_cell.angle_alpha   90.00
_cell.angle_beta   90.00
_cell.angle_gamma   90.00
#
_symmetry.space_group_name_H-M   'P 1'
#
loop_
_entity.id
_entity.type
_entity.pdbx_description
1 polymer ?
#
loop_
_entity_poly.entity_id
_entity_poly.type
_entity_poly.pdbx_seq_one_letter_code
_entity_poly.pdbx_strand_id
1 'polypeptide(L)'
;MTTARDPGYDVLEKWSSADFDDATREVVRRRVAEVPQLQFFSSEEVAALQALADRIVPQEDRPAAERIPIVPWIDQKLARDERDGFRDERLPPQQEAWRRALVGLDQAAQALHGASFADLGPSKRDAVVGRFARGDMPGEAWATLPAELMFKLMLQRIVRTYYAHPAAWSEVGYNGPSAIRGHVRVWAGGVDPWEAQEAGVRG
;
A
#
# COMPACT_ATOMS: atom_id res chain seq x y z
N MET A 1 4.11 14.28 8.86
CA MET A 1 3.32 14.22 10.11
C MET A 1 3.25 12.75 10.48
N THR A 2 3.99 12.35 11.49
CA THR A 2 3.96 11.00 12.03
C THR A 2 2.61 10.85 12.71
N THR A 3 1.73 10.03 12.15
CA THR A 3 0.53 9.61 12.87
C THR A 3 1.02 8.79 14.06
N ALA A 4 0.97 9.38 15.24
CA ALA A 4 1.25 8.65 16.46
C ALA A 4 0.31 7.44 16.48
N ARG A 5 0.88 6.22 16.49
CA ARG A 5 0.13 5.02 16.87
C ARG A 5 -0.55 5.35 18.19
N ASP A 6 -1.82 5.03 18.30
CA ASP A 6 -2.51 5.16 19.60
C ASP A 6 -1.73 4.29 20.61
N PRO A 7 -1.02 4.91 21.59
CA PRO A 7 -0.14 4.18 22.48
C PRO A 7 -0.97 3.37 23.47
N GLY A 8 -1.47 2.25 23.10
CA GLY A 8 -2.29 1.36 23.92
C GLY A 8 -3.35 0.61 23.14
N TYR A 9 -3.41 0.79 21.83
CA TYR A 9 -4.32 0.01 20.98
C TYR A 9 -3.55 -0.89 20.03
N ASP A 10 -3.66 -2.21 20.24
CA ASP A 10 -3.22 -3.22 19.28
C ASP A 10 -4.39 -4.18 18.99
N VAL A 11 -4.89 -4.12 17.77
CA VAL A 11 -6.00 -4.99 17.33
C VAL A 11 -5.62 -6.48 17.38
N LEU A 12 -4.34 -6.81 17.26
CA LEU A 12 -3.87 -8.19 17.30
C LEU A 12 -3.87 -8.79 18.72
N GLU A 13 -3.94 -7.97 19.78
CA GLU A 13 -4.17 -8.47 21.14
C GLU A 13 -5.53 -9.18 21.29
N LYS A 14 -6.48 -8.87 20.40
CA LYS A 14 -7.79 -9.53 20.37
C LYS A 14 -7.77 -10.92 19.72
N TRP A 15 -6.61 -11.43 19.38
CA TRP A 15 -6.43 -12.72 18.69
C TRP A 15 -7.23 -13.88 19.28
N SER A 16 -7.25 -13.96 20.60
CA SER A 16 -7.95 -15.02 21.35
C SER A 16 -9.40 -14.68 21.70
N SER A 17 -9.90 -13.51 21.29
CA SER A 17 -11.27 -13.10 21.55
C SER A 17 -12.27 -13.79 20.60
N ALA A 18 -13.55 -13.71 20.92
CA ALA A 18 -14.63 -14.20 20.07
C ALA A 18 -14.79 -13.41 18.76
N ASP A 19 -14.13 -12.27 18.61
CA ASP A 19 -14.18 -11.45 17.39
C ASP A 19 -13.48 -12.11 16.20
N PHE A 20 -12.48 -12.95 16.49
CA PHE A 20 -11.75 -13.71 15.50
C PHE A 20 -12.17 -15.18 15.58
N ASP A 21 -13.02 -15.63 14.66
CA ASP A 21 -13.27 -17.05 14.47
C ASP A 21 -12.05 -17.76 13.87
N ASP A 22 -12.07 -19.08 13.80
CA ASP A 22 -10.92 -19.86 13.34
C ASP A 22 -10.55 -19.55 11.87
N ALA A 23 -11.53 -19.31 11.02
CA ALA A 23 -11.31 -18.95 9.62
C ALA A 23 -10.63 -17.57 9.51
N THR A 24 -11.07 -16.61 10.29
CA THR A 24 -10.46 -15.27 10.39
C THR A 24 -9.04 -15.37 10.91
N ARG A 25 -8.80 -16.11 11.99
CA ARG A 25 -7.45 -16.33 12.54
C ARG A 25 -6.50 -16.89 11.50
N GLU A 26 -6.93 -17.88 10.75
CA GLU A 26 -6.08 -18.47 9.70
C GLU A 26 -5.71 -17.46 8.61
N VAL A 27 -6.67 -16.66 8.13
CA VAL A 27 -6.40 -15.62 7.12
C VAL A 27 -5.46 -14.55 7.64
N VAL A 28 -5.69 -14.06 8.87
CA VAL A 28 -4.85 -13.03 9.50
C VAL A 28 -3.45 -13.55 9.76
N ARG A 29 -3.33 -14.78 10.31
CA ARG A 29 -2.04 -15.44 10.55
C ARG A 29 -1.21 -15.53 9.26
N ARG A 30 -1.81 -15.98 8.18
CA ARG A 30 -1.13 -16.08 6.89
C ARG A 30 -0.65 -14.72 6.39
N ARG A 31 -1.47 -13.69 6.48
CA ARG A 31 -1.08 -12.33 6.06
C ARG A 31 0.05 -11.74 6.87
N VAL A 32 0.14 -12.06 8.17
CA VAL A 32 1.22 -11.57 9.05
C VAL A 32 2.49 -12.38 8.86
N ALA A 33 2.39 -13.72 8.73
CA ALA A 33 3.54 -14.62 8.74
C ALA A 33 4.14 -14.90 7.34
N GLU A 34 3.33 -14.78 6.28
CA GLU A 34 3.75 -15.16 4.93
C GLU A 34 4.10 -13.93 4.10
N VAL A 35 5.33 -13.90 3.58
CA VAL A 35 5.74 -12.94 2.56
C VAL A 35 5.77 -13.65 1.22
N PRO A 36 4.96 -13.25 0.22
CA PRO A 36 4.98 -13.85 -1.10
C PRO A 36 6.36 -13.76 -1.75
N GLN A 37 6.74 -14.79 -2.50
CA GLN A 37 7.93 -14.73 -3.34
C GLN A 37 7.65 -13.86 -4.58
N LEU A 38 8.65 -13.09 -4.98
CA LEU A 38 8.61 -12.29 -6.20
C LEU A 38 8.61 -13.21 -7.43
N GLN A 39 7.70 -13.01 -8.38
CA GLN A 39 7.50 -13.85 -9.55
C GLN A 39 7.27 -13.05 -10.83
N PHE A 40 6.80 -11.81 -10.73
CA PHE A 40 6.36 -11.02 -11.85
C PHE A 40 7.38 -9.94 -12.27
N PHE A 41 7.84 -9.13 -11.34
CA PHE A 41 8.74 -8.02 -11.62
C PHE A 41 10.20 -8.44 -11.73
N SER A 42 10.99 -7.73 -12.57
CA SER A 42 12.45 -7.82 -12.54
C SER A 42 13.02 -7.17 -11.27
N SER A 43 14.31 -7.38 -11.00
CA SER A 43 15.00 -6.75 -9.86
C SER A 43 14.96 -5.22 -9.92
N GLU A 44 15.09 -4.64 -11.11
CA GLU A 44 15.04 -3.19 -11.33
C GLU A 44 13.61 -2.66 -11.11
N GLU A 45 12.60 -3.36 -11.63
CA GLU A 45 11.20 -3.02 -11.43
C GLU A 45 10.81 -3.10 -9.94
N VAL A 46 11.30 -4.12 -9.22
CA VAL A 46 11.13 -4.24 -7.76
C VAL A 46 11.76 -3.07 -7.02
N ALA A 47 13.00 -2.69 -7.39
CA ALA A 47 13.69 -1.57 -6.75
C ALA A 47 12.95 -0.24 -6.97
N ALA A 48 12.50 0.03 -8.19
CA ALA A 48 11.73 1.21 -8.52
C ALA A 48 10.37 1.25 -7.78
N LEU A 49 9.66 0.12 -7.74
CA LEU A 49 8.38 0.02 -7.02
C LEU A 49 8.56 0.15 -5.51
N GLN A 50 9.61 -0.45 -4.94
CA GLN A 50 9.92 -0.28 -3.51
C GLN A 50 10.21 1.18 -3.17
N ALA A 51 11.05 1.84 -3.99
CA ALA A 51 11.37 3.25 -3.81
C ALA A 51 10.12 4.15 -3.92
N LEU A 52 9.17 3.81 -4.80
CA LEU A 52 7.88 4.52 -4.91
C LEU A 52 7.00 4.25 -3.68
N ALA A 53 6.88 3.00 -3.27
CA ALA A 53 6.09 2.62 -2.10
C ALA A 53 6.57 3.31 -0.82
N ASP A 54 7.89 3.38 -0.63
CA ASP A 54 8.50 4.05 0.52
C ASP A 54 8.23 5.57 0.57
N ARG A 55 7.95 6.21 -0.59
CA ARG A 55 7.55 7.62 -0.62
C ARG A 55 6.05 7.83 -0.43
N ILE A 56 5.23 6.87 -0.86
CA ILE A 56 3.77 6.92 -0.69
C ILE A 56 3.35 6.54 0.72
N VAL A 57 3.94 5.48 1.27
CA VAL A 57 3.69 4.98 2.63
C VAL A 57 5.03 4.76 3.32
N PRO A 58 5.60 5.82 3.94
CA PRO A 58 6.84 5.72 4.70
C PRO A 58 6.70 4.76 5.88
N GLN A 59 7.72 3.95 6.13
CA GLN A 59 7.76 2.98 7.22
C GLN A 59 9.08 3.07 8.00
N GLU A 60 9.71 4.24 8.04
CA GLU A 60 10.98 4.46 8.73
C GLU A 60 10.84 4.34 10.26
N ASP A 61 9.65 4.53 10.79
CA ASP A 61 9.29 4.34 12.19
C ASP A 61 9.17 2.86 12.60
N ARG A 62 9.15 1.94 11.61
CA ARG A 62 9.12 0.49 11.85
C ARG A 62 10.50 -0.12 11.76
N PRO A 63 10.87 -1.03 12.69
CA PRO A 63 12.02 -1.91 12.48
C PRO A 63 11.92 -2.64 11.14
N ALA A 64 13.05 -2.87 10.47
CA ALA A 64 13.06 -3.47 9.14
C ALA A 64 12.29 -4.81 9.06
N ALA A 65 12.39 -5.63 10.12
CA ALA A 65 11.69 -6.91 10.21
C ALA A 65 10.16 -6.79 10.39
N GLU A 66 9.68 -5.62 10.78
CA GLU A 66 8.25 -5.34 11.03
C GLU A 66 7.60 -4.53 9.91
N ARG A 67 8.37 -4.16 8.89
CA ARG A 67 7.83 -3.43 7.74
C ARG A 67 6.88 -4.31 6.95
N ILE A 68 5.76 -3.72 6.56
CA ILE A 68 4.74 -4.40 5.75
C ILE A 68 5.30 -4.61 4.33
N PRO A 69 5.32 -5.85 3.83
CA PRO A 69 5.93 -6.19 2.55
C PRO A 69 4.99 -5.84 1.37
N ILE A 70 4.85 -4.56 1.06
CA ILE A 70 3.92 -4.05 0.03
C ILE A 70 4.22 -4.65 -1.35
N VAL A 71 5.49 -4.58 -1.78
CA VAL A 71 5.90 -5.00 -3.12
C VAL A 71 5.64 -6.49 -3.38
N PRO A 72 5.99 -7.42 -2.48
CA PRO A 72 5.69 -8.84 -2.68
C PRO A 72 4.20 -9.15 -2.88
N TRP A 73 3.32 -8.47 -2.15
CA TRP A 73 1.87 -8.67 -2.31
C TRP A 73 1.33 -8.09 -3.62
N ILE A 74 1.88 -6.98 -4.10
CA ILE A 74 1.55 -6.43 -5.43
C ILE A 74 2.04 -7.35 -6.53
N ASP A 75 3.28 -7.82 -6.44
CA ASP A 75 3.90 -8.76 -7.37
C ASP A 75 3.07 -10.03 -7.53
N GLN A 76 2.72 -10.68 -6.41
CA GLN A 76 1.90 -11.90 -6.42
C GLN A 76 0.55 -11.68 -7.11
N LYS A 77 -0.11 -10.54 -6.84
CA LYS A 77 -1.41 -10.22 -7.43
C LYS A 77 -1.30 -10.02 -8.94
N LEU A 78 -0.24 -9.35 -9.40
CA LEU A 78 0.04 -9.18 -10.81
C LEU A 78 0.45 -10.48 -11.50
N ALA A 79 1.25 -11.33 -10.84
CA ALA A 79 1.60 -12.64 -11.34
C ALA A 79 0.37 -13.51 -11.64
N ARG A 80 -0.68 -13.39 -10.82
CA ARG A 80 -1.94 -14.12 -10.97
C ARG A 80 -2.97 -13.42 -11.86
N ASP A 81 -2.64 -12.26 -12.45
CA ASP A 81 -3.58 -11.38 -13.17
C ASP A 81 -4.87 -11.10 -12.39
N GLU A 82 -4.77 -10.99 -11.06
CA GLU A 82 -5.91 -10.67 -10.21
C GLU A 82 -6.31 -9.20 -10.36
N ARG A 83 -7.53 -8.95 -10.83
CA ARG A 83 -8.05 -7.62 -11.14
C ARG A 83 -8.96 -7.11 -10.03
N ASP A 84 -8.99 -5.76 -9.85
CA ASP A 84 -9.85 -5.08 -8.87
C ASP A 84 -11.13 -4.49 -9.54
N GLY A 85 -11.71 -5.16 -10.51
CA GLY A 85 -12.87 -4.68 -11.24
C GLY A 85 -12.54 -4.11 -12.61
N PHE A 86 -13.17 -3.00 -13.01
CA PHE A 86 -13.01 -2.43 -14.35
C PHE A 86 -11.61 -1.84 -14.56
N ARG A 87 -11.06 -2.11 -15.75
CA ARG A 87 -9.89 -1.42 -16.26
C ARG A 87 -10.35 -0.17 -17.02
N ASP A 88 -9.69 0.95 -16.79
CA ASP A 88 -9.86 2.14 -17.65
C ASP A 88 -9.38 1.82 -19.06
N GLU A 89 -10.19 2.11 -20.06
CA GLU A 89 -9.90 1.78 -21.47
C GLU A 89 -8.64 2.45 -22.02
N ARG A 90 -8.23 3.58 -21.42
CA ARG A 90 -7.00 4.30 -21.77
C ARG A 90 -5.72 3.59 -21.31
N LEU A 91 -5.83 2.57 -20.47
CA LEU A 91 -4.69 1.79 -19.98
C LEU A 91 -4.57 0.47 -20.75
N PRO A 92 -3.35 0.03 -21.07
CA PRO A 92 -3.12 -1.32 -21.58
C PRO A 92 -3.47 -2.37 -20.51
N PRO A 93 -3.37 -3.68 -20.82
CA PRO A 93 -3.52 -4.73 -19.82
C PRO A 93 -2.71 -4.44 -18.56
N GLN A 94 -3.25 -4.80 -17.38
CA GLN A 94 -2.70 -4.40 -16.08
C GLN A 94 -1.20 -4.70 -15.95
N GLN A 95 -0.78 -5.90 -16.30
CA GLN A 95 0.63 -6.30 -16.22
C GLN A 95 1.54 -5.42 -17.09
N GLU A 96 1.11 -5.14 -18.32
CA GLU A 96 1.84 -4.26 -19.24
C GLU A 96 1.88 -2.82 -18.71
N ALA A 97 0.75 -2.29 -18.22
CA ALA A 97 0.67 -0.94 -17.66
C ALA A 97 1.68 -0.74 -16.52
N TRP A 98 1.78 -1.70 -15.61
CA TRP A 98 2.70 -1.64 -14.48
C TRP A 98 4.16 -1.65 -14.92
N ARG A 99 4.56 -2.58 -15.79
CA ARG A 99 5.94 -2.63 -16.32
C ARG A 99 6.32 -1.35 -17.04
N ARG A 100 5.46 -0.87 -17.94
CA ARG A 100 5.69 0.38 -18.67
C ARG A 100 5.80 1.59 -17.73
N ALA A 101 4.97 1.65 -16.68
CA ALA A 101 5.04 2.74 -15.72
C ALA A 101 6.35 2.72 -14.91
N LEU A 102 6.84 1.56 -14.49
CA LEU A 102 8.10 1.46 -13.74
C LEU A 102 9.31 1.79 -14.62
N VAL A 103 9.35 1.29 -15.85
CA VAL A 103 10.37 1.68 -16.83
C VAL A 103 10.31 3.18 -17.12
N GLY A 104 9.12 3.73 -17.32
CA GLY A 104 8.92 5.16 -17.55
C GLY A 104 9.34 6.02 -16.35
N LEU A 105 9.13 5.53 -15.12
CA LEU A 105 9.57 6.20 -13.90
C LEU A 105 11.09 6.33 -13.85
N ASP A 106 11.82 5.23 -14.16
CA ASP A 106 13.27 5.23 -14.23
C ASP A 106 13.80 6.10 -15.36
N GLN A 107 13.21 6.06 -16.55
CA GLN A 107 13.57 6.93 -17.67
C GLN A 107 13.42 8.42 -17.30
N ALA A 108 12.33 8.77 -16.61
CA ALA A 108 12.09 10.13 -16.15
C ALA A 108 13.12 10.55 -15.09
N ALA A 109 13.45 9.67 -14.14
CA ALA A 109 14.46 9.90 -13.12
C ALA A 109 15.84 10.12 -13.75
N GLN A 110 16.19 9.28 -14.72
CA GLN A 110 17.45 9.40 -15.48
C GLN A 110 17.51 10.72 -16.25
N ALA A 111 16.44 11.11 -16.94
CA ALA A 111 16.39 12.36 -17.71
C ALA A 111 16.47 13.61 -16.81
N LEU A 112 15.84 13.58 -15.63
CA LEU A 112 15.76 14.72 -14.73
C LEU A 112 16.98 14.84 -13.79
N HIS A 113 17.58 13.71 -13.40
CA HIS A 113 18.56 13.66 -12.31
C HIS A 113 19.81 12.82 -12.60
N GLY A 114 19.89 12.13 -13.73
CA GLY A 114 21.04 11.34 -14.14
C GLY A 114 21.24 10.02 -13.39
N ALA A 115 20.20 9.49 -12.76
CA ALA A 115 20.24 8.22 -12.02
C ALA A 115 18.89 7.49 -12.08
N SER A 116 18.87 6.19 -11.77
CA SER A 116 17.62 5.43 -11.65
C SER A 116 16.75 5.99 -10.52
N PHE A 117 15.45 5.79 -10.58
CA PHE A 117 14.56 6.29 -9.54
C PHE A 117 14.91 5.71 -8.15
N ALA A 118 15.29 4.44 -8.11
CA ALA A 118 15.69 3.77 -6.87
C ALA A 118 16.98 4.33 -6.25
N ASP A 119 17.88 4.91 -7.04
CA ASP A 119 19.16 5.46 -6.59
C ASP A 119 19.05 6.95 -6.18
N LEU A 120 17.92 7.59 -6.44
CA LEU A 120 17.72 8.98 -6.06
C LEU A 120 17.58 9.14 -4.53
N GLY A 121 18.11 10.23 -4.02
CA GLY A 121 17.82 10.64 -2.62
C GLY A 121 16.36 11.08 -2.44
N PRO A 122 15.87 11.13 -1.18
CA PRO A 122 14.45 11.36 -0.86
C PRO A 122 13.83 12.57 -1.56
N SER A 123 14.47 13.74 -1.50
CA SER A 123 13.94 14.98 -2.11
C SER A 123 13.79 14.90 -3.63
N LYS A 124 14.73 14.21 -4.31
CA LYS A 124 14.64 14.01 -5.76
C LYS A 124 13.55 13.01 -6.12
N ARG A 125 13.38 11.93 -5.32
CA ARG A 125 12.26 11.01 -5.47
C ARG A 125 10.93 11.75 -5.31
N ASP A 126 10.79 12.59 -4.29
CA ASP A 126 9.58 13.39 -4.07
C ASP A 126 9.27 14.32 -5.25
N ALA A 127 10.28 14.93 -5.85
CA ALA A 127 10.12 15.76 -7.04
C ALA A 127 9.58 14.95 -8.23
N VAL A 128 10.13 13.75 -8.47
CA VAL A 128 9.67 12.84 -9.55
C VAL A 128 8.25 12.35 -9.26
N VAL A 129 7.96 11.92 -8.03
CA VAL A 129 6.61 11.48 -7.61
C VAL A 129 5.59 12.61 -7.78
N GLY A 130 5.96 13.84 -7.43
CA GLY A 130 5.10 15.01 -7.62
C GLY A 130 4.79 15.31 -9.09
N ARG A 131 5.76 15.11 -10.00
CA ARG A 131 5.53 15.20 -11.45
C ARG A 131 4.64 14.07 -11.94
N PHE A 132 4.88 12.84 -11.48
CA PHE A 132 4.06 11.68 -11.81
C PHE A 132 2.60 11.89 -11.42
N ALA A 133 2.35 12.43 -10.23
CA ALA A 133 1.01 12.73 -9.73
C ALA A 133 0.26 13.78 -10.57
N ARG A 134 1.00 14.72 -11.18
CA ARG A 134 0.43 15.75 -12.07
C ARG A 134 0.37 15.34 -13.55
N GLY A 135 0.87 14.15 -13.90
CA GLY A 135 0.94 13.70 -15.28
C GLY A 135 2.05 14.37 -16.11
N ASP A 136 2.98 15.09 -15.47
CA ASP A 136 4.07 15.85 -16.12
C ASP A 136 5.37 15.01 -16.14
N MET A 137 5.33 13.88 -16.83
CA MET A 137 6.45 12.95 -16.91
C MET A 137 7.16 13.03 -18.25
N PRO A 138 8.50 13.21 -18.28
CA PRO A 138 9.27 13.13 -19.52
C PRO A 138 9.47 11.67 -19.92
N GLY A 139 9.64 11.43 -21.22
CA GLY A 139 9.97 10.14 -21.78
C GLY A 139 8.90 9.53 -22.67
N GLU A 140 9.33 8.67 -23.57
CA GLU A 140 8.48 8.07 -24.61
C GLU A 140 7.41 7.12 -24.00
N ALA A 141 7.71 6.48 -22.89
CA ALA A 141 6.76 5.59 -22.21
C ALA A 141 5.44 6.30 -21.89
N TRP A 142 5.49 7.62 -21.59
CA TRP A 142 4.33 8.42 -21.19
C TRP A 142 3.57 9.04 -22.37
N ALA A 143 4.09 8.94 -23.58
CA ALA A 143 3.38 9.43 -24.76
C ALA A 143 2.06 8.68 -25.01
N THR A 144 1.98 7.42 -24.62
CA THR A 144 0.81 6.55 -24.80
C THR A 144 0.29 5.94 -23.51
N LEU A 145 0.91 6.24 -22.36
CA LEU A 145 0.46 5.81 -21.04
C LEU A 145 0.09 7.05 -20.20
N PRO A 146 -1.18 7.29 -19.88
CA PRO A 146 -1.59 8.45 -19.10
C PRO A 146 -0.97 8.43 -17.69
N ALA A 147 0.06 9.26 -17.46
CA ALA A 147 0.87 9.23 -16.24
C ALA A 147 0.02 9.49 -14.98
N GLU A 148 -0.83 10.52 -14.98
CA GLU A 148 -1.70 10.84 -13.85
C GLU A 148 -2.64 9.67 -13.47
N LEU A 149 -3.23 9.03 -14.48
CA LEU A 149 -4.11 7.89 -14.26
C LEU A 149 -3.34 6.70 -13.70
N MET A 150 -2.16 6.44 -14.25
CA MET A 150 -1.29 5.37 -13.77
C MET A 150 -0.81 5.63 -12.35
N PHE A 151 -0.45 6.89 -12.02
CA PHE A 151 -0.11 7.26 -10.65
C PHE A 151 -1.26 6.96 -9.68
N LYS A 152 -2.49 7.37 -10.00
CA LYS A 152 -3.67 7.10 -9.17
C LYS A 152 -3.89 5.61 -8.94
N LEU A 153 -3.70 4.80 -9.99
CA LEU A 153 -3.81 3.34 -9.91
C LEU A 153 -2.74 2.75 -8.98
N MET A 154 -1.48 3.14 -9.16
CA MET A 154 -0.37 2.66 -8.34
C MET A 154 -0.51 3.11 -6.88
N LEU A 155 -0.85 4.38 -6.65
CA LEU A 155 -1.13 4.94 -5.32
C LEU A 155 -2.21 4.12 -4.59
N GLN A 156 -3.35 3.91 -5.23
CA GLN A 156 -4.45 3.15 -4.65
C GLN A 156 -4.03 1.72 -4.32
N ARG A 157 -3.27 1.08 -5.20
CA ARG A 157 -2.79 -0.28 -4.98
C ARG A 157 -1.83 -0.36 -3.79
N ILE A 158 -0.86 0.54 -3.72
CA ILE A 158 0.12 0.60 -2.63
C ILE A 158 -0.59 0.83 -1.29
N VAL A 159 -1.46 1.84 -1.21
CA VAL A 159 -2.19 2.17 0.02
C VAL A 159 -3.14 1.05 0.44
N ARG A 160 -3.89 0.46 -0.49
CA ARG A 160 -4.78 -0.68 -0.19
C ARG A 160 -4.00 -1.90 0.28
N THR A 161 -2.84 -2.18 -0.32
CA THR A 161 -2.00 -3.31 0.09
C THR A 161 -1.47 -3.10 1.51
N TYR A 162 -1.05 -1.87 1.85
CA TYR A 162 -0.59 -1.53 3.19
C TYR A 162 -1.70 -1.70 4.23
N TYR A 163 -2.83 -1.03 4.07
CA TYR A 163 -3.92 -1.08 5.06
C TYR A 163 -4.73 -2.38 5.04
N ALA A 164 -4.59 -3.23 4.02
CA ALA A 164 -5.10 -4.59 4.08
C ALA A 164 -4.27 -5.51 4.97
N HIS A 165 -3.05 -5.10 5.34
CA HIS A 165 -2.19 -5.88 6.22
C HIS A 165 -2.56 -5.66 7.69
N PRO A 166 -2.70 -6.74 8.49
CA PRO A 166 -3.16 -6.63 9.88
C PRO A 166 -2.29 -5.72 10.75
N ALA A 167 -0.99 -5.66 10.50
CA ALA A 167 -0.08 -4.78 11.25
C ALA A 167 -0.34 -3.27 11.05
N ALA A 168 -1.11 -2.88 10.04
CA ALA A 168 -1.49 -1.48 9.82
C ALA A 168 -2.86 -1.12 10.43
N TRP A 169 -3.63 -2.10 10.87
CA TRP A 169 -5.01 -1.85 11.33
C TRP A 169 -5.08 -0.97 12.57
N SER A 170 -4.15 -1.17 13.50
CA SER A 170 -4.08 -0.36 14.73
C SER A 170 -3.76 1.11 14.46
N GLU A 171 -3.10 1.44 13.34
CA GLU A 171 -2.73 2.82 12.98
C GLU A 171 -3.94 3.67 12.60
N VAL A 172 -4.99 3.03 12.08
CA VAL A 172 -6.23 3.70 11.66
C VAL A 172 -7.40 3.43 12.61
N GLY A 173 -7.10 2.82 13.77
CA GLY A 173 -8.12 2.46 14.75
C GLY A 173 -9.10 1.39 14.28
N TYR A 174 -8.76 0.64 13.20
CA TYR A 174 -9.61 -0.43 12.72
C TYR A 174 -9.62 -1.60 13.68
N ASN A 175 -10.81 -1.96 14.13
CA ASN A 175 -11.01 -2.98 15.16
C ASN A 175 -10.78 -4.43 14.68
N GLY A 176 -10.40 -4.62 13.43
CA GLY A 176 -10.27 -5.94 12.83
C GLY A 176 -11.60 -6.53 12.36
N PRO A 177 -11.58 -7.75 11.82
CA PRO A 177 -12.78 -8.45 11.40
C PRO A 177 -13.76 -8.65 12.56
N SER A 178 -15.05 -8.47 12.30
CA SER A 178 -16.14 -8.67 13.27
C SER A 178 -17.04 -9.79 12.77
N ALA A 179 -16.51 -11.02 12.67
CA ALA A 179 -17.20 -12.13 12.03
C ALA A 179 -18.50 -12.53 12.74
N ILE A 180 -18.55 -12.42 14.06
CA ILE A 180 -19.68 -12.91 14.88
C ILE A 180 -20.67 -11.80 15.22
N ARG A 181 -20.22 -10.61 15.59
CA ARG A 181 -21.09 -9.57 16.12
C ARG A 181 -21.37 -8.41 15.17
N GLY A 182 -20.60 -8.25 14.09
CA GLY A 182 -20.69 -7.08 13.22
C GLY A 182 -20.29 -5.76 13.91
N HIS A 183 -20.54 -4.65 13.24
CA HIS A 183 -20.32 -3.30 13.77
C HIS A 183 -21.66 -2.73 14.25
N VAL A 184 -21.97 -2.87 15.54
CA VAL A 184 -23.31 -2.61 16.08
C VAL A 184 -23.67 -1.14 16.17
N ARG A 185 -22.69 -0.23 16.29
CA ARG A 185 -22.93 1.22 16.48
C ARG A 185 -22.66 2.11 15.27
N VAL A 186 -22.25 1.55 14.15
CA VAL A 186 -21.93 2.34 12.94
C VAL A 186 -23.09 3.19 12.48
N TRP A 187 -24.33 2.67 12.54
CA TRP A 187 -25.55 3.40 12.15
C TRP A 187 -25.87 4.58 13.07
N ALA A 188 -25.42 4.55 14.33
CA ALA A 188 -25.63 5.61 15.32
C ALA A 188 -24.50 6.65 15.31
N GLY A 189 -23.49 6.50 14.43
CA GLY A 189 -22.28 7.34 14.44
C GLY A 189 -21.42 7.17 15.70
N GLY A 190 -21.66 6.08 16.45
CA GLY A 190 -20.96 5.78 17.68
C GLY A 190 -19.76 4.84 17.48
N VAL A 191 -18.86 4.85 18.44
CA VAL A 191 -17.72 3.95 18.54
C VAL A 191 -18.08 2.80 19.46
N ASP A 192 -17.82 1.57 19.03
CA ASP A 192 -18.02 0.41 19.87
C ASP A 192 -16.97 0.36 21.01
N PRO A 193 -17.29 -0.20 22.19
CA PRO A 193 -16.40 -0.18 23.37
C PRO A 193 -15.02 -0.83 23.16
N TRP A 194 -14.89 -1.64 22.11
CA TRP A 194 -13.68 -2.37 21.73
C TRP A 194 -12.89 -1.70 20.59
N GLU A 195 -13.39 -0.59 20.06
CA GLU A 195 -12.67 0.20 19.04
C GLU A 195 -11.65 1.13 19.68
N ALA A 196 -10.66 1.54 18.90
CA ALA A 196 -9.71 2.55 19.32
C ALA A 196 -10.43 3.86 19.69
N GLN A 197 -10.05 4.46 20.80
CA GLN A 197 -10.58 5.75 21.23
C GLN A 197 -9.48 6.80 21.10
N GLU A 198 -9.82 7.97 20.54
CA GLU A 198 -8.88 9.08 20.49
C GLU A 198 -8.49 9.52 21.91
N ALA A 199 -7.19 9.67 22.13
CA ALA A 199 -6.66 10.17 23.39
C ALA A 199 -7.15 11.61 23.61
N GLY A 200 -8.07 11.80 24.56
CA GLY A 200 -8.56 13.15 24.95
C GLY A 200 -10.05 13.41 24.74
N VAL A 201 -10.80 12.55 24.08
CA VAL A 201 -12.26 12.65 24.01
C VAL A 201 -12.89 11.84 25.15
N ARG A 202 -12.80 12.38 26.37
CA ARG A 202 -13.68 11.96 27.46
C ARG A 202 -14.86 12.92 27.46
N GLY A 203 -16.01 12.48 26.96
CA GLY A 203 -17.28 13.15 27.17
C GLY A 203 -17.81 12.94 28.59
#